data_8a4df948cbb9a41100494af732ca8ae4
#
_entry.id   8a4df948cbb9a41100494af732ca8ae4
#
_cell.length_a   1.000
_cell.length_b   1.000
_cell.length_c   1.000
_cell.angle_alpha   90.00
_cell.angle_beta   90.00
_cell.angle_gamma   90.00
#
_symmetry.space_group_name_H-M   'P 1'
#
loop_
_entity.id
_entity.type
_entity.pdbx_description
1 polymer ?
#
loop_
_entity_poly.entity_id
_entity_poly.type
_entity_poly.pdbx_seq_one_letter_code
_entity_poly.pdbx_strand_id
1 'polypeptide(L)'
;EITTRLVGSEMCIRDRSQAKQSLEGEVTNLEQMTERLRRGILAIREGQVVFRSGEVVYAGVLKGSLNDEENSRQMQLFLATANEVTLHRMGIEAEEAVQAIWMPNEVIEEALTRIKAAQGNIFVRVRTVANIIAGEPAVCTLELAADNRIYKNNELIFSKEIDLEQSESSMNGEILEFLSDINRVAVAAGVIPDPLTGKVGNMDAGTMVETGEKMAKYGGKVILKAYAKGDINASGPVLLRLEVENAGK
;
A
#
# COMPACT_ATOMS: atom_id res chain seq x y z
N GLU A 1 30.86 42.83 -52.41
CA GLU A 1 31.68 42.40 -51.26
C GLU A 1 31.14 42.86 -49.89
N ILE A 2 30.42 43.99 -49.78
CA ILE A 2 29.88 44.51 -48.52
C ILE A 2 28.68 43.66 -48.00
N THR A 3 27.82 43.22 -48.93
CA THR A 3 26.63 42.40 -48.57
C THR A 3 26.95 41.01 -48.01
N THR A 4 27.99 40.35 -48.45
CA THR A 4 28.41 39.01 -47.99
C THR A 4 28.99 39.08 -46.58
N ARG A 5 29.63 40.18 -46.21
CA ARG A 5 30.17 40.38 -44.85
C ARG A 5 29.09 40.70 -43.81
N LEU A 6 28.01 41.38 -44.20
CA LEU A 6 26.87 41.66 -43.34
C LEU A 6 26.09 40.35 -43.02
N VAL A 7 25.82 39.49 -44.02
CA VAL A 7 25.10 38.22 -43.85
C VAL A 7 25.87 37.27 -42.93
N GLY A 8 27.21 37.22 -43.05
CA GLY A 8 28.06 36.41 -42.14
C GLY A 8 28.06 36.91 -40.71
N SER A 9 27.99 38.22 -40.49
CA SER A 9 27.92 38.81 -39.16
C SER A 9 26.57 38.59 -38.49
N GLU A 10 25.47 38.70 -39.20
CA GLU A 10 24.11 38.41 -38.68
C GLU A 10 23.93 36.93 -38.32
N MET A 11 24.52 36.02 -39.11
CA MET A 11 24.49 34.59 -38.85
C MET A 11 25.25 34.24 -37.56
N CYS A 12 26.45 34.84 -37.38
CA CYS A 12 27.23 34.65 -36.14
C CYS A 12 26.54 35.23 -34.90
N ILE A 13 25.79 36.33 -35.04
CA ILE A 13 25.05 36.92 -33.93
C ILE A 13 23.87 36.03 -33.56
N ARG A 14 23.18 35.44 -34.53
CA ARG A 14 22.05 34.53 -34.33
C ARG A 14 22.49 33.22 -33.67
N ASP A 15 23.60 32.62 -34.12
CA ASP A 15 24.18 31.43 -33.52
C ASP A 15 24.63 31.67 -32.08
N ARG A 16 25.23 32.81 -31.77
CA ARG A 16 25.59 33.21 -30.42
C ARG A 16 24.38 33.45 -29.53
N SER A 17 23.30 34.00 -30.07
CA SER A 17 22.07 34.23 -29.35
C SER A 17 21.37 32.90 -29.00
N GLN A 18 21.34 31.94 -29.94
CA GLN A 18 20.81 30.61 -29.70
C GLN A 18 21.65 29.83 -28.70
N ALA A 19 22.99 29.86 -28.83
CA ALA A 19 23.89 29.23 -27.87
C ALA A 19 23.74 29.83 -26.46
N LYS A 20 23.55 31.15 -26.36
CA LYS A 20 23.29 31.82 -25.08
C LYS A 20 21.97 31.37 -24.46
N GLN A 21 20.88 31.31 -25.22
CA GLN A 21 19.60 30.84 -24.75
C GLN A 21 19.64 29.37 -24.30
N SER A 22 20.36 28.50 -25.02
CA SER A 22 20.54 27.10 -24.61
C SER A 22 21.31 27.00 -23.30
N LEU A 23 22.41 27.77 -23.17
CA LEU A 23 23.20 27.82 -21.93
C LEU A 23 22.39 28.37 -20.73
N GLU A 24 21.61 29.42 -20.95
CA GLU A 24 20.72 29.98 -19.90
C GLU A 24 19.68 28.93 -19.44
N GLY A 25 19.12 28.16 -20.40
CA GLY A 25 18.23 27.05 -20.09
C GLY A 25 18.92 25.93 -19.30
N GLU A 26 20.14 25.53 -19.67
CA GLU A 26 20.94 24.53 -18.95
C GLU A 26 21.32 25.02 -17.54
N VAL A 27 21.72 26.28 -17.39
CA VAL A 27 22.04 26.86 -16.07
C VAL A 27 20.80 26.84 -15.16
N THR A 28 19.65 27.28 -15.66
CA THR A 28 18.39 27.26 -14.90
C THR A 28 18.02 25.85 -14.47
N ASN A 29 18.19 24.88 -15.37
CA ASN A 29 17.90 23.47 -15.06
C ASN A 29 18.87 22.90 -14.00
N LEU A 30 20.16 23.23 -14.11
CA LEU A 30 21.18 22.86 -13.12
C LEU A 30 20.94 23.51 -11.76
N GLU A 31 20.53 24.77 -11.72
CA GLU A 31 20.18 25.47 -10.49
C GLU A 31 18.97 24.82 -9.81
N GLN A 32 17.93 24.50 -10.56
CA GLN A 32 16.76 23.78 -10.04
C GLN A 32 17.13 22.39 -9.51
N MET A 33 17.97 21.65 -10.22
CA MET A 33 18.44 20.33 -9.82
C MET A 33 19.30 20.41 -8.54
N THR A 34 20.19 21.41 -8.47
CA THR A 34 21.02 21.65 -7.28
C THR A 34 20.19 22.00 -6.06
N GLU A 35 19.16 22.83 -6.22
CA GLU A 35 18.26 23.20 -5.12
C GLU A 35 17.40 22.02 -4.67
N ARG A 36 16.96 21.14 -5.60
CA ARG A 36 16.29 19.88 -5.25
C ARG A 36 17.20 18.95 -4.45
N LEU A 37 18.44 18.75 -4.92
CA LEU A 37 19.45 17.94 -4.22
C LEU A 37 19.77 18.50 -2.81
N ARG A 38 19.92 19.81 -2.70
CA ARG A 38 20.17 20.48 -1.42
C ARG A 38 19.02 20.29 -0.45
N ARG A 39 17.77 20.47 -0.90
CA ARG A 39 16.57 20.19 -0.08
C ARG A 39 16.49 18.73 0.34
N GLY A 40 16.81 17.81 -0.58
CA GLY A 40 16.89 16.39 -0.30
C GLY A 40 17.92 16.06 0.78
N ILE A 41 19.13 16.62 0.70
CA ILE A 41 20.17 16.42 1.71
C ILE A 41 19.75 16.98 3.07
N LEU A 42 19.09 18.14 3.10
CA LEU A 42 18.57 18.72 4.35
C LEU A 42 17.47 17.83 4.95
N ALA A 43 16.53 17.34 4.15
CA ALA A 43 15.48 16.44 4.58
C ALA A 43 16.02 15.11 5.15
N ILE A 44 17.06 14.52 4.53
CA ILE A 44 17.75 13.34 5.06
C ILE A 44 18.40 13.66 6.41
N ARG A 45 19.06 14.80 6.54
CA ARG A 45 19.74 15.22 7.79
C ARG A 45 18.76 15.53 8.91
N GLU A 46 17.55 16.01 8.56
CA GLU A 46 16.44 16.28 9.48
C GLU A 46 15.58 15.04 9.75
N GLY A 47 15.87 13.90 9.09
CA GLY A 47 15.13 12.65 9.26
C GLY A 47 13.73 12.64 8.65
N GLN A 48 13.43 13.55 7.73
CA GLN A 48 12.13 13.67 7.06
C GLN A 48 11.93 12.61 5.95
N VAL A 49 12.13 11.34 6.30
CA VAL A 49 11.79 10.22 5.42
C VAL A 49 10.28 10.01 5.46
N VAL A 50 9.62 10.21 4.32
CA VAL A 50 8.17 10.02 4.17
C VAL A 50 7.81 8.55 4.00
N PHE A 51 8.58 7.83 3.16
CA PHE A 51 8.45 6.40 2.95
C PHE A 51 9.80 5.71 3.05
N ARG A 52 9.82 4.54 3.66
CA ARG A 52 11.01 3.69 3.70
C ARG A 52 11.07 2.78 2.47
N SER A 53 12.27 2.35 2.10
CA SER A 53 12.46 1.36 1.04
C SER A 53 11.66 0.09 1.34
N GLY A 54 10.93 -0.40 0.34
CA GLY A 54 10.06 -1.57 0.46
C GLY A 54 8.72 -1.32 1.14
N GLU A 55 8.40 -0.09 1.52
CA GLU A 55 7.11 0.25 2.14
C GLU A 55 5.99 0.23 1.09
N VAL A 56 4.83 -0.32 1.47
CA VAL A 56 3.64 -0.30 0.62
C VAL A 56 2.96 1.05 0.75
N VAL A 57 2.82 1.73 -0.38
CA VAL A 57 2.17 3.04 -0.48
C VAL A 57 0.67 2.90 -0.62
N TYR A 58 0.26 1.96 -1.46
CA TYR A 58 -1.13 1.67 -1.76
C TYR A 58 -1.30 0.21 -2.16
N ALA A 59 -2.46 -0.35 -1.87
CA ALA A 59 -2.82 -1.71 -2.27
C ALA A 59 -4.29 -1.79 -2.64
N GLY A 60 -4.63 -2.67 -3.56
CA GLY A 60 -6.01 -2.90 -3.98
C GLY A 60 -6.15 -4.16 -4.82
N VAL A 61 -7.38 -4.50 -5.13
CA VAL A 61 -7.71 -5.67 -5.93
C VAL A 61 -8.17 -5.23 -7.31
N LEU A 62 -7.55 -5.78 -8.35
CA LEU A 62 -7.92 -5.59 -9.74
C LEU A 62 -8.52 -6.88 -10.29
N LYS A 63 -9.51 -6.72 -11.16
CA LYS A 63 -10.20 -7.86 -11.79
C LYS A 63 -9.35 -8.39 -12.95
N GLY A 64 -9.11 -9.70 -12.98
CA GLY A 64 -8.43 -10.35 -14.09
C GLY A 64 -9.36 -10.69 -15.26
N SER A 65 -8.77 -11.16 -16.35
CA SER A 65 -9.48 -11.63 -17.56
C SER A 65 -10.37 -10.57 -18.25
N LEU A 66 -10.09 -9.29 -18.08
CA LEU A 66 -10.75 -8.21 -18.80
C LEU A 66 -10.09 -8.00 -20.18
N ASN A 67 -10.78 -7.28 -21.07
CA ASN A 67 -10.17 -6.81 -22.32
C ASN A 67 -9.11 -5.74 -22.04
N ASP A 68 -8.32 -5.41 -23.06
CA ASP A 68 -7.16 -4.50 -22.91
C ASP A 68 -7.57 -3.08 -22.49
N GLU A 69 -8.70 -2.59 -22.98
CA GLU A 69 -9.22 -1.25 -22.67
C GLU A 69 -9.67 -1.16 -21.20
N GLU A 70 -10.44 -2.15 -20.74
CA GLU A 70 -10.89 -2.23 -19.35
C GLU A 70 -9.74 -2.46 -18.37
N ASN A 71 -8.75 -3.30 -18.72
CA ASN A 71 -7.55 -3.50 -17.92
C ASN A 71 -6.73 -2.21 -17.80
N SER A 72 -6.54 -1.49 -18.89
CA SER A 72 -5.84 -0.21 -18.88
C SER A 72 -6.57 0.83 -18.04
N ARG A 73 -7.89 0.90 -18.16
CA ARG A 73 -8.72 1.82 -17.39
C ARG A 73 -8.68 1.54 -15.89
N GLN A 74 -8.81 0.28 -15.46
CA GLN A 74 -8.73 -0.05 -14.05
C GLN A 74 -7.34 0.19 -13.47
N MET A 75 -6.25 -0.06 -14.23
CA MET A 75 -4.89 0.26 -13.81
C MET A 75 -4.68 1.76 -13.68
N GLN A 76 -5.18 2.56 -14.61
CA GLN A 76 -5.11 4.02 -14.52
C GLN A 76 -5.81 4.55 -13.27
N LEU A 77 -7.02 4.07 -12.97
CA LEU A 77 -7.74 4.45 -11.75
C LEU A 77 -6.99 4.02 -10.49
N PHE A 78 -6.44 2.81 -10.48
CA PHE A 78 -5.65 2.30 -9.37
C PHE A 78 -4.41 3.17 -9.11
N LEU A 79 -3.65 3.52 -10.16
CA LEU A 79 -2.47 4.36 -10.06
C LEU A 79 -2.81 5.81 -9.68
N ALA A 80 -3.93 6.35 -10.18
CA ALA A 80 -4.41 7.66 -9.79
C ALA A 80 -4.74 7.73 -8.29
N THR A 81 -5.46 6.73 -7.76
CA THR A 81 -5.75 6.65 -6.32
C THR A 81 -4.47 6.48 -5.50
N ALA A 82 -3.53 5.65 -5.97
CA ALA A 82 -2.22 5.50 -5.32
C ALA A 82 -1.46 6.83 -5.27
N ASN A 83 -1.53 7.62 -6.34
CA ASN A 83 -0.92 8.96 -6.40
C ASN A 83 -1.55 9.94 -5.40
N GLU A 84 -2.87 9.97 -5.29
CA GLU A 84 -3.59 10.80 -4.31
C GLU A 84 -3.21 10.44 -2.87
N VAL A 85 -3.19 9.15 -2.53
CA VAL A 85 -2.77 8.67 -1.21
C VAL A 85 -1.33 9.08 -0.90
N THR A 86 -0.45 9.00 -1.91
CA THR A 86 0.96 9.40 -1.79
C THR A 86 1.10 10.89 -1.54
N LEU A 87 0.40 11.74 -2.31
CA LEU A 87 0.38 13.20 -2.15
C LEU A 87 -0.10 13.59 -0.75
N HIS A 88 -1.21 13.02 -0.31
CA HIS A 88 -1.75 13.28 1.02
C HIS A 88 -0.74 12.93 2.12
N ARG A 89 -0.04 11.80 1.99
CA ARG A 89 0.97 11.37 2.97
C ARG A 89 2.24 12.23 2.93
N MET A 90 2.54 12.84 1.78
CA MET A 90 3.62 13.83 1.63
C MET A 90 3.22 15.23 2.13
N GLY A 91 1.96 15.44 2.54
CA GLY A 91 1.44 16.74 2.96
C GLY A 91 1.27 17.72 1.79
N ILE A 92 1.10 17.21 0.57
CA ILE A 92 0.89 18.02 -0.64
C ILE A 92 -0.61 18.02 -0.94
N GLU A 93 -1.21 19.20 -1.03
CA GLU A 93 -2.62 19.32 -1.43
C GLU A 93 -2.80 19.00 -2.91
N ALA A 94 -3.86 18.26 -3.24
CA ALA A 94 -4.09 17.69 -4.58
C ALA A 94 -4.51 18.72 -5.65
N GLU A 95 -4.48 20.02 -5.37
CA GLU A 95 -4.85 21.07 -6.31
C GLU A 95 -3.84 21.25 -7.46
N GLU A 96 -2.62 20.76 -7.31
CA GLU A 96 -1.64 20.73 -8.38
C GLU A 96 -1.62 19.32 -8.98
N ALA A 97 -1.70 19.20 -10.30
CA ALA A 97 -1.55 17.93 -11.04
C ALA A 97 -0.11 17.40 -10.93
N VAL A 98 0.32 17.11 -9.69
CA VAL A 98 1.66 16.63 -9.37
C VAL A 98 1.68 15.11 -9.39
N GLN A 99 2.60 14.56 -10.14
CA GLN A 99 2.86 13.13 -10.14
C GLN A 99 3.81 12.78 -8.97
N ALA A 100 3.23 12.27 -7.88
CA ALA A 100 4.00 11.86 -6.69
C ALA A 100 4.63 10.47 -6.83
N ILE A 101 4.04 9.60 -7.66
CA ILE A 101 4.55 8.24 -7.93
C ILE A 101 5.24 8.22 -9.29
N TRP A 102 6.43 7.66 -9.32
CA TRP A 102 7.13 7.35 -10.56
C TRP A 102 7.45 5.86 -10.62
N MET A 103 7.21 5.24 -11.78
CA MET A 103 7.64 3.88 -12.08
C MET A 103 7.92 3.71 -13.58
N PRO A 104 8.82 2.79 -13.98
CA PRO A 104 9.06 2.49 -15.39
C PRO A 104 7.79 1.96 -16.07
N ASN A 105 7.58 2.32 -17.33
CA ASN A 105 6.43 1.84 -18.11
C ASN A 105 6.42 0.32 -18.24
N GLU A 106 7.60 -0.31 -18.32
CA GLU A 106 7.78 -1.75 -18.41
C GLU A 106 7.16 -2.49 -17.22
N VAL A 107 7.21 -1.90 -16.02
CA VAL A 107 6.58 -2.45 -14.80
C VAL A 107 5.05 -2.46 -14.94
N ILE A 108 4.48 -1.40 -15.51
CA ILE A 108 3.04 -1.28 -15.74
C ILE A 108 2.58 -2.27 -16.82
N GLU A 109 3.33 -2.39 -17.93
CA GLU A 109 3.03 -3.30 -19.03
C GLU A 109 3.12 -4.77 -18.60
N GLU A 110 4.14 -5.14 -17.81
CA GLU A 110 4.24 -6.47 -17.23
C GLU A 110 3.07 -6.77 -16.30
N ALA A 111 2.70 -5.81 -15.44
CA ALA A 111 1.56 -5.95 -14.54
C ALA A 111 0.24 -6.13 -15.32
N LEU A 112 -0.02 -5.33 -16.36
CA LEU A 112 -1.19 -5.46 -17.23
C LEU A 112 -1.23 -6.84 -17.91
N THR A 113 -0.11 -7.33 -18.41
CA THR A 113 -0.01 -8.65 -19.03
C THR A 113 -0.38 -9.76 -18.05
N ARG A 114 0.13 -9.70 -16.82
CA ARG A 114 -0.18 -10.67 -15.75
C ARG A 114 -1.63 -10.62 -15.31
N ILE A 115 -2.21 -9.41 -15.18
CA ILE A 115 -3.62 -9.22 -14.81
C ILE A 115 -4.54 -9.78 -15.90
N LYS A 116 -4.22 -9.52 -17.17
CA LYS A 116 -4.99 -10.05 -18.31
C LYS A 116 -4.98 -11.58 -18.34
N ALA A 117 -3.86 -12.21 -18.04
CA ALA A 117 -3.71 -13.67 -18.03
C ALA A 117 -4.36 -14.34 -16.81
N ALA A 118 -4.71 -13.59 -15.77
CA ALA A 118 -5.26 -14.12 -14.53
C ALA A 118 -6.72 -14.55 -14.70
N GLN A 119 -7.08 -15.72 -14.18
CA GLN A 119 -8.45 -16.25 -14.23
C GLN A 119 -9.37 -15.69 -13.12
N GLY A 120 -8.83 -14.88 -12.21
CA GLY A 120 -9.55 -14.30 -11.06
C GLY A 120 -9.00 -12.93 -10.69
N ASN A 121 -9.36 -12.48 -9.52
CA ASN A 121 -8.87 -11.21 -9.00
C ASN A 121 -7.38 -11.27 -8.67
N ILE A 122 -6.70 -10.15 -8.86
CA ILE A 122 -5.28 -9.95 -8.53
C ILE A 122 -5.16 -8.86 -7.47
N PHE A 123 -4.52 -9.19 -6.38
CA PHE A 123 -4.10 -8.23 -5.38
C PHE A 123 -2.82 -7.54 -5.83
N VAL A 124 -2.86 -6.22 -5.93
CA VAL A 124 -1.76 -5.37 -6.43
C VAL A 124 -1.32 -4.46 -5.32
N ARG A 125 0.00 -4.36 -5.10
CA ARG A 125 0.62 -3.42 -4.16
C ARG A 125 1.59 -2.50 -4.90
N VAL A 126 1.51 -1.21 -4.61
CA VAL A 126 2.51 -0.21 -4.99
C VAL A 126 3.54 -0.13 -3.87
N ARG A 127 4.79 -0.47 -4.14
CA ARG A 127 5.89 -0.43 -3.16
C ARG A 127 6.99 0.51 -3.59
N THR A 128 7.55 1.21 -2.62
CA THR A 128 8.75 2.03 -2.83
C THR A 128 9.99 1.14 -3.04
N VAL A 129 10.86 1.52 -3.95
CA VAL A 129 12.14 0.83 -4.19
C VAL A 129 13.30 1.44 -3.41
N ALA A 130 13.12 2.67 -2.87
CA ALA A 130 14.10 3.39 -2.08
C ALA A 130 13.42 4.18 -0.96
N ASN A 131 14.22 4.72 -0.03
CA ASN A 131 13.71 5.72 0.92
C ASN A 131 13.33 6.99 0.16
N ILE A 132 12.14 7.51 0.43
CA ILE A 132 11.61 8.72 -0.19
C ILE A 132 11.60 9.83 0.85
N ILE A 133 12.21 10.94 0.49
CA ILE A 133 12.25 12.15 1.31
C ILE A 133 11.22 13.18 0.84
N ALA A 134 10.83 14.08 1.73
CA ALA A 134 9.85 15.10 1.41
C ALA A 134 10.28 15.93 0.20
N GLY A 135 9.38 16.10 -0.77
CA GLY A 135 9.60 16.85 -2.00
C GLY A 135 10.20 16.08 -3.18
N GLU A 136 10.48 14.78 -3.01
CA GLU A 136 10.89 13.90 -4.11
C GLU A 136 9.75 12.96 -4.55
N PRO A 137 9.65 12.63 -5.85
CA PRO A 137 8.69 11.63 -6.30
C PRO A 137 9.05 10.25 -5.74
N ALA A 138 8.03 9.50 -5.35
CA ALA A 138 8.19 8.15 -4.86
C ALA A 138 8.48 7.20 -6.03
N VAL A 139 9.70 6.70 -6.10
CA VAL A 139 10.07 5.65 -7.06
C VAL A 139 9.48 4.33 -6.57
N CYS A 140 8.56 3.76 -7.35
CA CYS A 140 7.77 2.61 -6.97
C CYS A 140 7.85 1.47 -7.99
N THR A 141 7.46 0.28 -7.53
CA THR A 141 7.21 -0.91 -8.33
C THR A 141 5.86 -1.52 -7.98
N LEU A 142 5.39 -2.46 -8.79
CA LEU A 142 4.16 -3.21 -8.57
C LEU A 142 4.48 -4.64 -8.14
N GLU A 143 3.82 -5.10 -7.08
CA GLU A 143 3.80 -6.48 -6.67
C GLU A 143 2.39 -7.05 -6.88
N LEU A 144 2.30 -8.21 -7.52
CA LEU A 144 1.05 -8.87 -7.86
C LEU A 144 0.97 -10.25 -7.21
N ALA A 145 -0.17 -10.53 -6.58
CA ALA A 145 -0.51 -11.84 -6.03
C ALA A 145 -1.93 -12.22 -6.43
N ALA A 146 -2.19 -13.52 -6.63
CA ALA A 146 -3.56 -13.98 -6.85
C ALA A 146 -4.42 -13.75 -5.61
N ASP A 147 -5.61 -13.17 -5.79
CA ASP A 147 -6.57 -12.93 -4.71
C ASP A 147 -7.53 -14.11 -4.56
N ASN A 148 -6.97 -15.27 -4.22
CA ASN A 148 -7.74 -16.48 -4.03
C ASN A 148 -8.50 -16.46 -2.70
N ARG A 149 -9.67 -17.13 -2.68
CA ARG A 149 -10.43 -17.33 -1.45
C ARG A 149 -9.68 -18.27 -0.53
N ILE A 150 -9.43 -17.83 0.71
CA ILE A 150 -8.75 -18.57 1.77
C ILE A 150 -9.77 -19.26 2.69
N TYR A 151 -10.81 -18.52 3.10
CA TYR A 151 -11.88 -19.07 3.95
C TYR A 151 -13.25 -18.82 3.33
N LYS A 152 -14.15 -19.77 3.49
CA LYS A 152 -15.56 -19.64 3.13
C LYS A 152 -16.35 -19.00 4.26
N ASN A 153 -17.48 -18.39 3.93
CA ASN A 153 -18.39 -17.87 4.94
C ASN A 153 -18.77 -18.96 5.96
N ASN A 154 -18.74 -18.61 7.25
CA ASN A 154 -18.97 -19.51 8.40
C ASN A 154 -17.94 -20.65 8.58
N GLU A 155 -16.82 -20.62 7.89
CA GLU A 155 -15.73 -21.57 8.14
C GLU A 155 -15.03 -21.25 9.46
N LEU A 156 -14.72 -22.30 10.25
CA LEU A 156 -13.97 -22.15 11.50
C LEU A 156 -12.51 -21.82 11.16
N ILE A 157 -12.03 -20.69 11.63
CA ILE A 157 -10.65 -20.25 11.44
C ILE A 157 -9.74 -20.75 12.55
N PHE A 158 -10.21 -20.59 13.80
CA PHE A 158 -9.45 -20.98 14.99
C PHE A 158 -10.35 -21.23 16.19
N SER A 159 -9.91 -22.13 17.09
CA SER A 159 -10.58 -22.44 18.34
C SER A 159 -9.55 -22.64 19.44
N LYS A 160 -9.80 -22.08 20.63
CA LYS A 160 -8.94 -22.20 21.81
C LYS A 160 -9.77 -22.41 23.06
N GLU A 161 -9.37 -23.39 23.87
CA GLU A 161 -9.88 -23.55 25.25
C GLU A 161 -9.13 -22.60 26.17
N ILE A 162 -9.85 -21.88 27.01
CA ILE A 162 -9.31 -20.90 27.96
C ILE A 162 -9.86 -21.27 29.36
N ASP A 163 -8.98 -21.46 30.32
CA ASP A 163 -9.33 -21.64 31.71
C ASP A 163 -9.25 -20.28 32.44
N LEU A 164 -10.40 -19.67 32.65
CA LEU A 164 -10.50 -18.33 33.25
C LEU A 164 -10.09 -18.29 34.73
N GLU A 165 -10.08 -19.44 35.42
CA GLU A 165 -9.69 -19.53 36.84
C GLU A 165 -8.17 -19.64 36.99
N GLN A 166 -7.48 -20.20 35.98
CA GLN A 166 -6.04 -20.40 36.00
C GLN A 166 -5.28 -19.35 35.20
N SER A 167 -5.99 -18.54 34.42
CA SER A 167 -5.37 -17.50 33.62
C SER A 167 -4.87 -16.34 34.49
N GLU A 168 -3.61 -15.98 34.34
CA GLU A 168 -3.01 -14.79 34.94
C GLU A 168 -3.39 -13.50 34.18
N SER A 169 -3.92 -13.63 32.95
CA SER A 169 -4.32 -12.54 32.07
C SER A 169 -5.72 -12.04 32.40
N SER A 170 -5.96 -10.76 32.19
CA SER A 170 -7.33 -10.24 32.19
C SER A 170 -8.13 -10.85 31.04
N MET A 171 -9.45 -10.88 31.13
CA MET A 171 -10.35 -11.37 30.09
C MET A 171 -10.11 -10.71 28.74
N ASN A 172 -9.85 -9.38 28.74
CA ASN A 172 -9.46 -8.66 27.53
C ASN A 172 -8.08 -9.10 27.00
N GLY A 173 -7.16 -9.47 27.90
CA GLY A 173 -5.85 -10.03 27.55
C GLY A 173 -5.99 -11.36 26.80
N GLU A 174 -6.85 -12.27 27.30
CA GLU A 174 -7.14 -13.55 26.63
C GLU A 174 -7.74 -13.37 25.24
N ILE A 175 -8.67 -12.42 25.08
CA ILE A 175 -9.25 -12.10 23.76
C ILE A 175 -8.17 -11.55 22.81
N LEU A 176 -7.29 -10.67 23.29
CA LEU A 176 -6.21 -10.10 22.46
C LEU A 176 -5.21 -11.19 22.05
N GLU A 177 -4.86 -12.12 22.95
CA GLU A 177 -4.00 -13.24 22.63
C GLU A 177 -4.66 -14.15 21.58
N PHE A 178 -5.95 -14.47 21.75
CA PHE A 178 -6.73 -15.24 20.79
C PHE A 178 -6.75 -14.57 19.40
N LEU A 179 -6.92 -13.25 19.33
CA LEU A 179 -6.85 -12.49 18.07
C LEU A 179 -5.46 -12.53 17.44
N SER A 180 -4.41 -12.52 18.26
CA SER A 180 -3.03 -12.68 17.78
C SER A 180 -2.80 -14.07 17.19
N ASP A 181 -3.36 -15.11 17.81
CA ASP A 181 -3.32 -16.48 17.28
C ASP A 181 -4.06 -16.59 15.94
N ILE A 182 -5.25 -15.97 15.84
CA ILE A 182 -6.01 -15.91 14.58
C ILE A 182 -5.19 -15.22 13.48
N ASN A 183 -4.55 -14.08 13.79
CA ASN A 183 -3.69 -13.38 12.85
C ASN A 183 -2.60 -14.31 12.30
N ARG A 184 -1.92 -15.04 13.17
CA ARG A 184 -0.87 -15.99 12.79
C ARG A 184 -1.40 -17.14 11.92
N VAL A 185 -2.55 -17.71 12.28
CA VAL A 185 -3.19 -18.82 11.54
C VAL A 185 -3.65 -18.33 10.17
N ALA A 186 -4.28 -17.16 10.08
CA ALA A 186 -4.77 -16.61 8.82
C ALA A 186 -3.61 -16.25 7.86
N VAL A 187 -2.51 -15.69 8.37
CA VAL A 187 -1.30 -15.44 7.56
C VAL A 187 -0.70 -16.74 7.06
N ALA A 188 -0.61 -17.77 7.92
CA ALA A 188 -0.11 -19.09 7.52
C ALA A 188 -1.01 -19.78 6.47
N ALA A 189 -2.32 -19.50 6.49
CA ALA A 189 -3.26 -19.97 5.46
C ALA A 189 -3.18 -19.20 4.14
N GLY A 190 -2.49 -18.06 4.10
CA GLY A 190 -2.25 -17.27 2.89
C GLY A 190 -2.94 -15.91 2.83
N VAL A 191 -3.55 -15.45 3.93
CA VAL A 191 -4.04 -14.07 4.00
C VAL A 191 -2.84 -13.11 4.11
N ILE A 192 -2.82 -12.08 3.27
CA ILE A 192 -1.74 -11.11 3.21
C ILE A 192 -1.98 -10.05 4.29
N PRO A 193 -1.07 -9.89 5.26
CA PRO A 193 -1.25 -8.90 6.31
C PRO A 193 -1.11 -7.47 5.78
N ASP A 194 -1.81 -6.55 6.43
CA ASP A 194 -1.63 -5.13 6.20
C ASP A 194 -0.16 -4.75 6.46
N PRO A 195 0.52 -4.10 5.51
CA PRO A 195 1.96 -3.86 5.59
C PRO A 195 2.35 -2.86 6.69
N LEU A 196 1.43 -2.01 7.15
CA LEU A 196 1.70 -1.00 8.17
C LEU A 196 1.49 -1.57 9.58
N THR A 197 0.46 -2.39 9.76
CA THR A 197 0.06 -2.90 11.08
C THR A 197 0.48 -4.34 11.33
N GLY A 198 0.81 -5.10 10.27
CA GLY A 198 1.07 -6.53 10.32
C GLY A 198 -0.17 -7.37 10.64
N LYS A 199 -1.36 -6.76 10.65
CA LYS A 199 -2.63 -7.42 10.98
C LYS A 199 -3.40 -7.80 9.73
N VAL A 200 -4.18 -8.86 9.81
CA VAL A 200 -5.05 -9.32 8.70
C VAL A 200 -6.48 -8.81 8.80
N GLY A 201 -6.85 -8.23 9.93
CA GLY A 201 -8.18 -7.68 10.17
C GLY A 201 -8.26 -6.90 11.47
N ASN A 202 -9.41 -6.29 11.70
CA ASN A 202 -9.72 -5.58 12.93
C ASN A 202 -11.02 -6.12 13.53
N MET A 203 -11.08 -6.14 14.85
CA MET A 203 -12.33 -6.37 15.59
C MET A 203 -12.83 -5.04 16.13
N ASP A 204 -14.14 -4.81 16.04
CA ASP A 204 -14.76 -3.67 16.69
C ASP A 204 -14.81 -3.83 18.22
N ALA A 205 -14.76 -2.71 18.93
CA ALA A 205 -14.75 -2.72 20.39
C ALA A 205 -16.04 -3.32 20.99
N GLY A 206 -17.18 -3.18 20.32
CA GLY A 206 -18.46 -3.76 20.76
C GLY A 206 -18.40 -5.28 20.77
N THR A 207 -17.94 -5.92 19.72
CA THR A 207 -17.75 -7.37 19.65
C THR A 207 -16.78 -7.87 20.73
N MET A 208 -15.74 -7.12 21.05
CA MET A 208 -14.80 -7.46 22.10
C MET A 208 -15.46 -7.45 23.48
N VAL A 209 -16.25 -6.42 23.79
CA VAL A 209 -17.00 -6.30 25.04
C VAL A 209 -18.03 -7.42 25.17
N GLU A 210 -18.87 -7.66 24.14
CA GLU A 210 -19.87 -8.73 24.14
C GLU A 210 -19.24 -10.13 24.35
N THR A 211 -18.07 -10.36 23.75
CA THR A 211 -17.34 -11.62 23.91
C THR A 211 -16.86 -11.77 25.35
N GLY A 212 -16.30 -10.71 25.94
CA GLY A 212 -15.87 -10.71 27.33
C GLY A 212 -17.03 -10.95 28.32
N GLU A 213 -18.19 -10.32 28.10
CA GLU A 213 -19.39 -10.54 28.91
C GLU A 213 -19.89 -11.97 28.84
N LYS A 214 -19.87 -12.61 27.66
CA LYS A 214 -20.24 -14.03 27.49
C LYS A 214 -19.26 -14.95 28.21
N MET A 215 -17.95 -14.68 28.12
CA MET A 215 -16.92 -15.43 28.84
C MET A 215 -17.13 -15.32 30.36
N ALA A 216 -17.35 -14.12 30.88
CA ALA A 216 -17.62 -13.88 32.31
C ALA A 216 -18.87 -14.61 32.81
N LYS A 217 -19.92 -14.68 31.99
CA LYS A 217 -21.18 -15.35 32.36
C LYS A 217 -21.03 -16.86 32.52
N TYR A 218 -20.14 -17.49 31.70
CA TYR A 218 -19.91 -18.93 31.83
C TYR A 218 -18.99 -19.24 33.00
N GLY A 219 -17.94 -18.47 33.23
CA GLY A 219 -16.90 -18.73 34.22
C GLY A 219 -16.13 -20.04 33.95
N GLY A 220 -15.08 -20.29 34.72
CA GLY A 220 -14.30 -21.53 34.59
C GLY A 220 -13.70 -21.73 33.21
N LYS A 221 -13.92 -22.90 32.60
CA LYS A 221 -13.37 -23.21 31.27
C LYS A 221 -14.34 -22.88 30.17
N VAL A 222 -13.85 -22.10 29.18
CA VAL A 222 -14.61 -21.73 27.99
C VAL A 222 -13.84 -22.08 26.71
N ILE A 223 -14.58 -22.35 25.62
CA ILE A 223 -14.02 -22.53 24.30
C ILE A 223 -14.39 -21.31 23.49
N LEU A 224 -13.37 -20.56 23.04
CA LEU A 224 -13.53 -19.42 22.16
C LEU A 224 -13.30 -19.88 20.73
N LYS A 225 -14.27 -19.61 19.84
CA LYS A 225 -14.25 -20.00 18.43
C LYS A 225 -14.36 -18.77 17.55
N ALA A 226 -13.58 -18.72 16.49
CA ALA A 226 -13.62 -17.69 15.48
C ALA A 226 -14.02 -18.27 14.13
N TYR A 227 -15.08 -17.72 13.56
CA TYR A 227 -15.61 -18.09 12.24
C TYR A 227 -15.44 -16.94 11.27
N ALA A 228 -15.22 -17.26 10.00
CA ALA A 228 -15.22 -16.27 8.93
C ALA A 228 -16.60 -15.63 8.78
N LYS A 229 -16.68 -14.31 8.81
CA LYS A 229 -17.87 -13.53 8.52
C LYS A 229 -17.85 -13.08 7.07
N GLY A 230 -18.37 -13.91 6.17
CA GLY A 230 -18.25 -13.78 4.72
C GLY A 230 -17.07 -14.60 4.15
N ASP A 231 -16.97 -14.65 2.83
CA ASP A 231 -15.80 -15.21 2.16
C ASP A 231 -14.59 -14.29 2.38
N ILE A 232 -13.45 -14.87 2.74
CA ILE A 232 -12.20 -14.15 3.00
C ILE A 232 -11.19 -14.54 1.93
N ASN A 233 -10.73 -13.56 1.18
CA ASN A 233 -9.70 -13.72 0.16
C ASN A 233 -8.30 -13.44 0.72
N ALA A 234 -7.28 -13.73 -0.10
CA ALA A 234 -5.89 -13.47 0.26
C ALA A 234 -5.60 -11.98 0.56
N SER A 235 -6.29 -11.06 -0.10
CA SER A 235 -6.19 -9.62 0.16
C SER A 235 -6.78 -9.18 1.51
N GLY A 236 -7.54 -10.03 2.21
CA GLY A 236 -8.28 -9.68 3.43
C GLY A 236 -9.44 -8.70 3.15
N PRO A 237 -9.92 -7.99 4.16
CA PRO A 237 -9.65 -8.19 5.58
C PRO A 237 -10.31 -9.45 6.15
N VAL A 238 -9.72 -9.98 7.21
CA VAL A 238 -10.35 -11.09 7.97
C VAL A 238 -11.43 -10.51 8.88
N LEU A 239 -12.69 -10.72 8.48
CA LEU A 239 -13.84 -10.39 9.29
C LEU A 239 -14.25 -11.60 10.10
N LEU A 240 -14.47 -11.41 11.40
CA LEU A 240 -14.70 -12.49 12.36
C LEU A 240 -16.10 -12.43 12.96
N ARG A 241 -16.65 -13.63 13.22
CA ARG A 241 -17.75 -13.86 14.15
C ARG A 241 -17.21 -14.75 15.27
N LEU A 242 -17.25 -14.24 16.52
CA LEU A 242 -16.82 -14.99 17.68
C LEU A 242 -17.98 -15.69 18.36
N GLU A 243 -17.71 -16.91 18.80
CA GLU A 243 -18.62 -17.70 19.63
C GLU A 243 -17.89 -18.16 20.90
N VAL A 244 -18.61 -18.15 22.01
CA VAL A 244 -18.14 -18.62 23.30
C VAL A 244 -19.01 -19.81 23.71
N GLU A 245 -18.39 -20.94 23.98
CA GLU A 245 -19.04 -22.14 24.47
C GLU A 245 -18.51 -22.47 25.86
N ASN A 246 -19.34 -23.08 26.69
CA ASN A 246 -18.90 -23.59 27.99
C ASN A 246 -18.21 -24.95 27.79
N ALA A 247 -16.94 -25.09 28.19
CA ALA A 247 -16.15 -26.31 28.08
C ALA A 247 -16.45 -27.33 29.23
N GLY A 248 -17.21 -26.93 30.24
CA GLY A 248 -17.51 -27.72 31.42
C GLY A 248 -18.84 -28.50 31.37
N LYS A 249 -19.46 -28.66 30.19
CA LYS A 249 -20.67 -29.45 30.00
C LYS A 249 -20.44 -30.62 29.06
#